data_1340634eaab95f5b0752ab17b2d2ab5e
#
_entry.id   1340634eaab95f5b0752ab17b2d2ab5e
#
_cell.length_a   1.000
_cell.length_b   1.000
_cell.length_c   1.000
_cell.angle_alpha   90.00
_cell.angle_beta   90.00
_cell.angle_gamma   90.00
#
_symmetry.space_group_name_H-M   'P 1'
#
loop_
_entity.id
_entity.type
_entity.pdbx_description
1 polymer ?
#
loop_
_entity_poly.entity_id
_entity_poly.type
_entity_poly.pdbx_seq_one_letter_code
_entity_poly.pdbx_strand_id
1 'polypeptide(L)'
;PLSYWAGESGVNPMRLSGGLLGGSWLAHLTADLGNGRFDGAWLAQNFENLKPEKAVWEKYAQLFTNVDSEQARFLEFERWWNGFYFLSREEILAIVENLFIGNQLEQGLFQICQGCTADLRRIRNPIVIFASYGDNITPPHQALGWIPAVYKDTEDLKQAGQRIVYLTNPHVGHLGIFV
;
A
#
# COMPACT_ATOMS: atom_id res chain seq x y z
N PRO A 1 4.46 -0.71 2.71
CA PRO A 1 4.53 -2.15 2.46
C PRO A 1 5.64 -2.81 3.26
N LEU A 2 5.51 -4.11 3.56
CA LEU A 2 6.55 -4.89 4.26
C LEU A 2 7.70 -5.29 3.33
N SER A 3 7.46 -5.29 2.04
CA SER A 3 8.46 -5.39 0.98
C SER A 3 8.32 -4.24 0.00
N TYR A 4 9.22 -4.12 -0.97
CA TYR A 4 9.08 -3.09 -2.01
C TYR A 4 7.76 -3.26 -2.78
N TRP A 5 7.16 -2.16 -3.17
CA TRP A 5 5.90 -2.24 -3.91
C TRP A 5 6.14 -2.62 -5.38
N ALA A 6 5.63 -3.77 -5.77
CA ALA A 6 5.75 -4.29 -7.13
C ALA A 6 4.44 -4.22 -7.92
N GLY A 7 3.29 -4.10 -7.22
CA GLY A 7 1.98 -4.10 -7.86
C GLY A 7 1.66 -5.39 -8.60
N GLU A 8 0.67 -5.34 -9.48
CA GLU A 8 0.19 -6.49 -10.25
C GLU A 8 1.24 -7.08 -11.20
N SER A 9 2.03 -6.23 -11.83
CA SER A 9 3.05 -6.63 -12.80
C SER A 9 4.31 -7.28 -12.18
N GLY A 10 4.46 -7.25 -10.87
CA GLY A 10 5.68 -7.65 -10.19
C GLY A 10 6.86 -6.69 -10.41
N VAL A 11 6.63 -5.58 -11.10
CA VAL A 11 7.65 -4.58 -11.44
C VAL A 11 7.26 -3.26 -10.80
N ASN A 12 8.12 -2.74 -9.91
CA ASN A 12 7.89 -1.45 -9.27
C ASN A 12 8.29 -0.30 -10.22
N PRO A 13 7.33 0.48 -10.76
CA PRO A 13 7.65 1.58 -11.68
C PRO A 13 8.53 2.66 -11.03
N MET A 14 8.33 2.97 -9.76
CA MET A 14 9.17 3.92 -9.03
C MET A 14 10.61 3.43 -8.94
N ARG A 15 10.80 2.15 -8.63
CA ARG A 15 12.12 1.56 -8.51
C ARG A 15 12.86 1.51 -9.85
N LEU A 16 12.15 1.26 -10.95
CA LEU A 16 12.72 1.30 -12.30
C LEU A 16 13.10 2.72 -12.71
N SER A 17 12.21 3.67 -12.51
CA SER A 17 12.47 5.08 -12.83
C SER A 17 13.56 5.67 -11.94
N GLY A 18 13.80 5.08 -10.77
CA GLY A 18 14.87 5.46 -9.84
C GLY A 18 16.25 5.45 -10.47
N GLY A 19 16.55 4.47 -11.32
CA GLY A 19 17.83 4.37 -12.01
C GLY A 19 18.07 5.50 -13.02
N LEU A 20 17.03 6.06 -13.60
CA LEU A 20 17.14 7.06 -14.67
C LEU A 20 16.79 8.47 -14.20
N LEU A 21 15.76 8.63 -13.37
CA LEU A 21 15.19 9.91 -12.94
C LEU A 21 15.24 10.12 -11.42
N GLY A 22 15.86 9.18 -10.68
CA GLY A 22 15.92 9.25 -9.23
C GLY A 22 14.59 8.95 -8.56
N GLY A 23 13.98 7.82 -8.81
CA GLY A 23 12.74 7.18 -8.25
C GLY A 23 11.75 7.98 -7.41
N SER A 24 12.23 8.85 -6.55
CA SER A 24 11.42 9.71 -5.67
C SER A 24 11.13 11.10 -6.24
N TRP A 25 11.60 11.42 -7.44
CA TRP A 25 11.50 12.78 -8.01
C TRP A 25 10.07 13.34 -8.03
N LEU A 26 9.08 12.49 -8.29
CA LEU A 26 7.68 12.92 -8.32
C LEU A 26 7.17 13.28 -6.91
N ALA A 27 7.59 12.55 -5.88
CA ALA A 27 7.27 12.87 -4.49
C ALA A 27 7.95 14.19 -4.06
N HIS A 28 9.19 14.42 -4.50
CA HIS A 28 9.85 15.72 -4.31
C HIS A 28 9.06 16.84 -4.99
N LEU A 29 8.75 16.69 -6.27
CA LEU A 29 8.03 17.70 -7.05
C LEU A 29 6.67 18.04 -6.42
N THR A 30 5.88 17.03 -6.06
CA THR A 30 4.55 17.27 -5.47
C THR A 30 4.66 17.94 -4.09
N ALA A 31 5.64 17.58 -3.27
CA ALA A 31 5.89 18.24 -2.00
C ALA A 31 6.37 19.68 -2.18
N ASP A 32 7.21 19.95 -3.19
CA ASP A 32 7.69 21.31 -3.50
C ASP A 32 6.55 22.21 -3.99
N LEU A 33 5.69 21.70 -4.88
CA LEU A 33 4.48 22.41 -5.34
C LEU A 33 3.52 22.69 -4.18
N GLY A 34 3.47 21.81 -3.18
CA GLY A 34 2.69 21.99 -1.95
C GLY A 34 3.39 22.81 -0.85
N ASN A 35 4.47 23.53 -1.17
CA ASN A 35 5.25 24.32 -0.21
C ASN A 35 5.70 23.51 1.03
N GLY A 36 6.28 22.35 0.79
CA GLY A 36 6.75 21.42 1.82
C GLY A 36 5.69 20.46 2.36
N ARG A 37 4.49 20.44 1.75
CA ARG A 37 3.40 19.54 2.11
C ARG A 37 2.99 18.70 0.91
N PHE A 38 2.86 17.41 1.13
CA PHE A 38 2.28 16.50 0.16
C PHE A 38 0.78 16.37 0.43
N ASP A 39 -0.05 16.68 -0.56
CA ASP A 39 -1.50 16.54 -0.47
C ASP A 39 -1.90 15.08 -0.69
N GLY A 40 -2.57 14.48 0.31
CA GLY A 40 -3.07 13.10 0.23
C GLY A 40 -4.11 12.87 -0.87
N ALA A 41 -4.71 13.92 -1.42
CA ALA A 41 -5.59 13.83 -2.57
C ALA A 41 -4.90 13.18 -3.79
N TRP A 42 -3.60 13.38 -3.97
CA TRP A 42 -2.83 12.73 -5.03
C TRP A 42 -2.80 11.21 -4.91
N LEU A 43 -2.81 10.67 -3.69
CA LEU A 43 -2.87 9.22 -3.47
C LEU A 43 -4.23 8.67 -3.88
N ALA A 44 -5.32 9.30 -3.45
CA ALA A 44 -6.68 8.91 -3.82
C ALA A 44 -6.88 9.00 -5.34
N GLN A 45 -6.42 10.07 -5.97
CA GLN A 45 -6.49 10.25 -7.42
C GLN A 45 -5.73 9.15 -8.18
N ASN A 46 -4.58 8.70 -7.67
CA ASN A 46 -3.86 7.58 -8.28
C ASN A 46 -4.66 6.27 -8.21
N PHE A 47 -5.36 6.00 -7.12
CA PHE A 47 -6.23 4.82 -7.01
C PHE A 47 -7.43 4.91 -7.96
N GLU A 48 -8.05 6.07 -8.07
CA GLU A 48 -9.17 6.28 -9.00
C GLU A 48 -8.74 6.11 -10.47
N ASN A 49 -7.53 6.57 -10.81
CA ASN A 49 -6.97 6.43 -12.15
C ASN A 49 -6.64 4.98 -12.55
N LEU A 50 -6.59 4.03 -11.61
CA LEU A 50 -6.40 2.61 -11.92
C LEU A 50 -7.64 2.00 -12.61
N LYS A 51 -8.85 2.49 -12.30
CA LYS A 51 -10.13 2.06 -12.88
C LYS A 51 -11.05 3.27 -13.04
N PRO A 52 -10.75 4.16 -14.01
CA PRO A 52 -11.49 5.41 -14.17
C PRO A 52 -12.97 5.20 -14.53
N GLU A 53 -13.32 4.11 -15.22
CA GLU A 53 -14.70 3.75 -15.50
C GLU A 53 -15.52 3.57 -14.22
N LYS A 54 -14.94 2.96 -13.19
CA LYS A 54 -15.60 2.79 -11.88
C LYS A 54 -15.70 4.10 -11.13
N ALA A 55 -14.64 4.88 -11.12
CA ALA A 55 -14.59 6.13 -10.38
C ALA A 55 -15.51 7.22 -10.98
N VAL A 56 -15.64 7.29 -12.30
CA VAL A 56 -16.35 8.37 -13.01
C VAL A 56 -17.76 7.99 -13.42
N TRP A 57 -18.00 6.75 -13.85
CA TRP A 57 -19.28 6.36 -14.44
C TRP A 57 -20.06 5.36 -13.61
N GLU A 58 -19.46 4.23 -13.27
CA GLU A 58 -20.21 3.12 -12.64
C GLU A 58 -20.77 3.50 -11.27
N LYS A 59 -20.00 4.17 -10.42
CA LYS A 59 -20.47 4.56 -9.09
C LYS A 59 -21.65 5.52 -9.12
N TYR A 60 -21.65 6.47 -10.06
CA TYR A 60 -22.77 7.41 -10.22
C TYR A 60 -23.98 6.78 -10.91
N ALA A 61 -23.75 5.86 -11.86
CA ALA A 61 -24.83 5.10 -12.47
C ALA A 61 -25.53 4.21 -11.44
N GLN A 62 -24.79 3.54 -10.57
CA GLN A 62 -25.33 2.73 -9.46
C GLN A 62 -26.14 3.60 -8.48
N LEU A 63 -25.58 4.75 -8.10
CA LEU A 63 -26.29 5.69 -7.21
C LEU A 63 -27.59 6.16 -7.85
N PHE A 64 -27.58 6.55 -9.12
CA PHE A 64 -28.78 7.01 -9.83
C PHE A 64 -29.84 5.91 -9.92
N THR A 65 -29.44 4.68 -10.24
CA THR A 65 -30.36 3.54 -10.40
C THR A 65 -30.98 3.10 -9.06
N ASN A 66 -30.25 3.25 -7.96
CA ASN A 66 -30.62 2.73 -6.63
C ASN A 66 -30.63 3.84 -5.57
N VAL A 67 -31.04 5.06 -5.92
CA VAL A 67 -30.91 6.25 -5.07
C VAL A 67 -31.53 6.07 -3.67
N ASP A 68 -32.65 5.40 -3.57
CA ASP A 68 -33.37 5.21 -2.30
C ASP A 68 -32.63 4.32 -1.29
N SER A 69 -31.82 3.38 -1.78
CA SER A 69 -31.08 2.44 -0.93
C SER A 69 -29.58 2.78 -0.79
N GLU A 70 -28.97 3.38 -1.82
CA GLU A 70 -27.53 3.58 -1.91
C GLU A 70 -27.05 4.96 -1.42
N GLN A 71 -27.96 5.94 -1.30
CA GLN A 71 -27.58 7.33 -0.98
C GLN A 71 -26.77 7.43 0.32
N ALA A 72 -27.23 6.80 1.39
CA ALA A 72 -26.58 6.89 2.69
C ALA A 72 -25.17 6.27 2.66
N ARG A 73 -25.05 5.07 2.10
CA ARG A 73 -23.78 4.36 1.94
C ARG A 73 -22.79 5.14 1.06
N PHE A 74 -23.28 5.68 -0.05
CA PHE A 74 -22.49 6.51 -0.96
C PHE A 74 -21.91 7.74 -0.25
N LEU A 75 -22.75 8.49 0.46
CA LEU A 75 -22.31 9.70 1.18
C LEU A 75 -21.32 9.38 2.30
N GLU A 76 -21.50 8.28 3.01
CA GLU A 76 -20.57 7.83 4.05
C GLU A 76 -19.22 7.47 3.44
N PHE A 77 -19.21 6.69 2.37
CA PHE A 77 -18.00 6.32 1.66
C PHE A 77 -17.26 7.55 1.09
N GLU A 78 -17.98 8.47 0.42
CA GLU A 78 -17.36 9.67 -0.17
C GLU A 78 -16.78 10.60 0.91
N ARG A 79 -17.41 10.73 2.07
CA ARG A 79 -16.83 11.49 3.19
C ARG A 79 -15.52 10.89 3.68
N TRP A 80 -15.48 9.57 3.82
CA TRP A 80 -14.27 8.87 4.23
C TRP A 80 -13.19 8.94 3.14
N TRP A 81 -13.55 8.66 1.90
CA TRP A 81 -12.63 8.66 0.76
C TRP A 81 -12.00 10.02 0.49
N ASN A 82 -12.78 11.09 0.64
CA ASN A 82 -12.32 12.46 0.42
C ASN A 82 -11.79 13.15 1.69
N GLY A 83 -11.65 12.42 2.78
CA GLY A 83 -11.05 12.91 4.03
C GLY A 83 -9.52 12.91 3.97
N PHE A 84 -8.93 13.72 3.11
CA PHE A 84 -7.48 13.76 2.89
C PHE A 84 -6.73 14.42 4.05
N TYR A 85 -5.48 13.95 4.25
CA TYR A 85 -4.53 14.55 5.17
C TYR A 85 -3.29 14.99 4.40
N PHE A 86 -2.66 16.04 4.87
CA PHE A 86 -1.34 16.44 4.39
C PHE A 86 -0.26 15.63 5.10
N LEU A 87 0.73 15.19 4.33
CA LEU A 87 1.99 14.69 4.86
C LEU A 87 3.05 15.79 4.74
N SER A 88 3.98 15.85 5.66
CA SER A 88 5.16 16.66 5.45
C SER A 88 6.02 16.09 4.31
N ARG A 89 6.90 16.93 3.75
CA ARG A 89 7.89 16.49 2.77
C ARG A 89 8.70 15.30 3.27
N GLU A 90 9.14 15.39 4.52
CA GLU A 90 9.98 14.36 5.14
C GLU A 90 9.23 13.04 5.29
N GLU A 91 7.95 13.07 5.67
CA GLU A 91 7.12 11.86 5.83
C GLU A 91 6.91 11.16 4.49
N ILE A 92 6.48 11.88 3.45
CA ILE A 92 6.25 11.23 2.14
C ILE A 92 7.55 10.71 1.53
N LEU A 93 8.65 11.44 1.64
CA LEU A 93 9.93 10.99 1.15
C LEU A 93 10.46 9.78 1.93
N ALA A 94 10.31 9.76 3.25
CA ALA A 94 10.69 8.61 4.06
C ALA A 94 9.92 7.34 3.63
N ILE A 95 8.63 7.47 3.34
CA ILE A 95 7.81 6.35 2.83
C ILE A 95 8.29 5.90 1.46
N VAL A 96 8.44 6.82 0.52
CA VAL A 96 8.79 6.50 -0.87
C VAL A 96 10.22 5.93 -0.95
N GLU A 97 11.19 6.62 -0.37
CA GLU A 97 12.60 6.26 -0.50
C GLU A 97 12.97 5.03 0.30
N ASN A 98 12.51 4.94 1.56
CA ASN A 98 12.91 3.85 2.43
C ASN A 98 12.09 2.58 2.25
N LEU A 99 10.78 2.71 1.96
CA LEU A 99 9.87 1.56 1.87
C LEU A 99 9.63 1.16 0.41
N PHE A 100 9.11 2.04 -0.44
CA PHE A 100 8.71 1.66 -1.79
C PHE A 100 9.90 1.38 -2.72
N ILE A 101 10.94 2.18 -2.63
CA ILE A 101 12.16 2.06 -3.46
C ILE A 101 13.21 1.24 -2.75
N GLY A 102 13.54 1.62 -1.51
CA GLY A 102 14.67 1.09 -0.75
C GLY A 102 14.43 -0.27 -0.11
N ASN A 103 13.15 -0.66 0.08
CA ASN A 103 12.79 -1.94 0.72
C ASN A 103 13.44 -2.16 2.10
N GLN A 104 13.69 -1.09 2.84
CA GLN A 104 14.50 -1.13 4.06
C GLN A 104 13.83 -1.89 5.21
N LEU A 105 12.48 -1.94 5.26
CA LEU A 105 11.78 -2.64 6.33
C LEU A 105 11.98 -4.16 6.25
N GLU A 106 11.87 -4.73 5.06
CA GLU A 106 12.13 -6.15 4.81
C GLU A 106 13.58 -6.53 5.15
N GLN A 107 14.51 -5.61 4.87
CA GLN A 107 15.95 -5.80 5.10
C GLN A 107 16.36 -5.54 6.55
N GLY A 108 15.46 -5.08 7.42
CA GLY A 108 15.81 -4.70 8.80
C GLY A 108 16.66 -3.43 8.91
N LEU A 109 16.63 -2.58 7.88
CA LEU A 109 17.42 -1.34 7.81
C LEU A 109 16.59 -0.08 8.07
N PHE A 110 15.26 -0.21 8.14
CA PHE A 110 14.37 0.93 8.34
C PHE A 110 14.53 1.52 9.74
N GLN A 111 15.05 2.74 9.82
CA GLN A 111 15.23 3.45 11.07
C GLN A 111 13.92 4.08 11.54
N ILE A 112 13.51 3.73 12.79
CA ILE A 112 12.35 4.33 13.48
C ILE A 112 12.79 5.47 14.40
N CYS A 113 14.00 5.40 14.94
CA CYS A 113 14.58 6.44 15.76
C CYS A 113 16.11 6.37 15.66
N GLN A 114 16.83 7.35 16.23
CA GLN A 114 18.29 7.34 16.25
C GLN A 114 18.82 6.07 16.97
N GLY A 115 19.47 5.20 16.21
CA GLY A 115 20.03 3.94 16.71
C GLY A 115 19.03 2.80 16.89
N CYS A 116 17.75 2.97 16.45
CA CYS A 116 16.77 1.88 16.49
C CYS A 116 16.19 1.60 15.09
N THR A 117 16.29 0.37 14.66
CA THR A 117 15.73 -0.13 13.41
C THR A 117 14.51 -1.02 13.66
N ALA A 118 13.57 -0.98 12.72
CA ALA A 118 12.47 -1.94 12.67
C ALA A 118 13.01 -3.31 12.24
N ASP A 119 12.69 -4.33 13.03
CA ASP A 119 13.08 -5.71 12.75
C ASP A 119 11.83 -6.60 12.78
N LEU A 120 11.39 -7.09 11.63
CA LEU A 120 10.20 -7.92 11.48
C LEU A 120 10.34 -9.26 12.22
N ARG A 121 11.56 -9.75 12.44
CA ARG A 121 11.82 -10.97 13.24
C ARG A 121 11.48 -10.81 14.72
N ARG A 122 11.35 -9.58 15.21
CA ARG A 122 10.99 -9.29 16.61
C ARG A 122 9.49 -9.34 16.88
N ILE A 123 8.65 -9.44 15.85
CA ILE A 123 7.21 -9.61 16.02
C ILE A 123 6.95 -11.00 16.61
N ARG A 124 6.28 -11.05 17.77
CA ARG A 124 5.96 -12.29 18.47
C ARG A 124 4.49 -12.68 18.37
N ASN A 125 3.63 -11.73 18.05
CA ASN A 125 2.20 -11.99 17.88
C ASN A 125 1.98 -12.81 16.62
N PRO A 126 1.04 -13.78 16.63
CA PRO A 126 0.60 -14.45 15.43
C PRO A 126 0.09 -13.45 14.39
N ILE A 127 0.44 -13.68 13.13
CA ILE A 127 0.04 -12.81 12.02
C ILE A 127 -0.95 -13.57 11.15
N VAL A 128 -2.09 -12.93 10.85
CA VAL A 128 -3.04 -13.43 9.85
C VAL A 128 -3.00 -12.46 8.66
N ILE A 129 -2.73 -13.00 7.46
CA ILE A 129 -2.64 -12.23 6.23
C ILE A 129 -3.80 -12.65 5.33
N PHE A 130 -4.61 -11.69 4.91
CA PHE A 130 -5.55 -11.88 3.82
C PHE A 130 -4.95 -11.29 2.55
N ALA A 131 -4.96 -12.06 1.46
CA ALA A 131 -4.47 -11.63 0.16
C ALA A 131 -5.39 -12.11 -0.95
N SER A 132 -5.55 -11.34 -2.01
CA SER A 132 -6.43 -11.72 -3.11
C SER A 132 -5.74 -11.62 -4.46
N TYR A 133 -6.01 -12.59 -5.33
CA TYR A 133 -5.57 -12.56 -6.72
C TYR A 133 -6.35 -11.53 -7.56
N GLY A 134 -7.53 -11.09 -7.09
CA GLY A 134 -8.28 -9.98 -7.67
C GLY A 134 -7.78 -8.58 -7.28
N ASP A 135 -6.82 -8.51 -6.35
CA ASP A 135 -6.21 -7.27 -5.89
C ASP A 135 -5.03 -6.89 -6.81
N ASN A 136 -5.19 -5.83 -7.57
CA ASN A 136 -4.17 -5.33 -8.49
C ASN A 136 -3.14 -4.38 -7.81
N ILE A 137 -3.36 -4.03 -6.54
CA ILE A 137 -2.49 -3.13 -5.76
C ILE A 137 -1.57 -3.93 -4.85
N THR A 138 -2.14 -4.86 -4.08
CA THR A 138 -1.42 -5.73 -3.15
C THR A 138 -1.76 -7.21 -3.37
N PRO A 139 -1.45 -7.76 -4.55
CA PRO A 139 -1.69 -9.18 -4.84
C PRO A 139 -0.89 -10.10 -3.91
N PRO A 140 -1.16 -11.42 -3.88
CA PRO A 140 -0.54 -12.33 -2.93
C PRO A 140 1.00 -12.27 -2.88
N HIS A 141 1.67 -12.11 -4.02
CA HIS A 141 3.14 -11.98 -4.03
C HIS A 141 3.62 -10.69 -3.34
N GLN A 142 2.84 -9.60 -3.39
CA GLN A 142 3.14 -8.36 -2.67
C GLN A 142 2.88 -8.51 -1.17
N ALA A 143 1.81 -9.20 -0.80
CA ALA A 143 1.43 -9.39 0.61
C ALA A 143 2.32 -10.40 1.35
N LEU A 144 2.82 -11.43 0.65
CA LEU A 144 3.52 -12.57 1.24
C LEU A 144 5.03 -12.57 0.97
N GLY A 145 5.51 -11.78 0.01
CA GLY A 145 6.90 -11.80 -0.45
C GLY A 145 7.95 -11.50 0.61
N TRP A 146 7.57 -10.76 1.66
CA TRP A 146 8.46 -10.45 2.78
C TRP A 146 8.80 -11.67 3.65
N ILE A 147 7.93 -12.70 3.66
CA ILE A 147 8.11 -13.88 4.54
C ILE A 147 9.41 -14.62 4.20
N PRO A 148 9.64 -15.06 2.95
CA PRO A 148 10.89 -15.75 2.61
C PRO A 148 12.13 -14.84 2.61
N ALA A 149 11.95 -13.52 2.59
CA ALA A 149 13.07 -12.59 2.73
C ALA A 149 13.52 -12.44 4.19
N VAL A 150 12.58 -12.51 5.13
CA VAL A 150 12.83 -12.39 6.58
C VAL A 150 13.20 -13.73 7.22
N TYR A 151 12.56 -14.82 6.79
CA TYR A 151 12.77 -16.16 7.31
C TYR A 151 13.31 -17.08 6.21
N LYS A 152 14.47 -17.67 6.44
CA LYS A 152 15.17 -18.53 5.48
C LYS A 152 14.31 -19.74 5.06
N ASP A 153 13.64 -20.33 6.02
CA ASP A 153 12.77 -21.49 5.84
C ASP A 153 11.75 -21.61 6.99
N THR A 154 10.92 -22.63 6.94
CA THR A 154 9.87 -22.87 7.97
C THR A 154 10.47 -23.17 9.35
N GLU A 155 11.62 -23.79 9.42
CA GLU A 155 12.28 -24.10 10.71
C GLU A 155 12.82 -22.82 11.34
N ASP A 156 13.43 -21.93 10.56
CA ASP A 156 13.87 -20.60 11.03
C ASP A 156 12.69 -19.77 11.54
N LEU A 157 11.53 -19.80 10.85
CA LEU A 157 10.30 -19.15 11.30
C LEU A 157 9.82 -19.70 12.64
N LYS A 158 9.78 -21.04 12.81
CA LYS A 158 9.40 -21.70 14.06
C LYS A 158 10.36 -21.38 15.18
N GLN A 159 11.68 -21.43 14.94
CA GLN A 159 12.72 -21.07 15.91
C GLN A 159 12.60 -19.61 16.37
N ALA A 160 12.20 -18.72 15.47
CA ALA A 160 11.89 -17.34 15.80
C ALA A 160 10.60 -17.19 16.65
N GLY A 161 9.85 -18.29 16.86
CA GLY A 161 8.60 -18.28 17.62
C GLY A 161 7.44 -17.62 16.90
N GLN A 162 7.53 -17.45 15.58
CA GLN A 162 6.50 -16.79 14.79
C GLN A 162 5.49 -17.80 14.22
N ARG A 163 4.25 -17.37 14.11
CA ARG A 163 3.14 -18.11 13.47
C ARG A 163 2.46 -17.22 12.47
N ILE A 164 2.46 -17.62 11.21
CA ILE A 164 1.84 -16.88 10.10
C ILE A 164 0.78 -17.78 9.47
N VAL A 165 -0.44 -17.28 9.41
CA VAL A 165 -1.56 -17.89 8.67
C VAL A 165 -1.93 -16.92 7.54
N TYR A 166 -2.09 -17.44 6.34
CA TYR A 166 -2.59 -16.62 5.24
C TYR A 166 -3.82 -17.26 4.59
N LEU A 167 -4.73 -16.39 4.19
CA LEU A 167 -5.95 -16.72 3.48
C LEU A 167 -5.90 -16.05 2.12
N THR A 168 -6.21 -16.78 1.06
CA THR A 168 -6.26 -16.25 -0.31
C THR A 168 -7.66 -16.29 -0.86
N ASN A 169 -8.03 -15.29 -1.65
CA ASN A 169 -9.26 -15.24 -2.41
C ASN A 169 -8.95 -15.02 -3.90
N PRO A 170 -9.65 -15.66 -4.83
CA PRO A 170 -9.37 -15.51 -6.25
C PRO A 170 -9.89 -14.21 -6.87
N HIS A 171 -10.90 -13.54 -6.28
CA HIS A 171 -11.71 -12.54 -6.98
C HIS A 171 -11.83 -11.18 -6.29
N VAL A 172 -11.61 -11.11 -4.98
CA VAL A 172 -11.83 -9.89 -4.20
C VAL A 172 -10.84 -8.82 -4.60
N GLY A 173 -11.31 -7.62 -4.94
CA GLY A 173 -10.47 -6.45 -5.21
C GLY A 173 -9.84 -5.86 -3.95
N HIS A 174 -9.01 -4.83 -4.11
CA HIS A 174 -8.22 -4.22 -3.02
C HIS A 174 -9.05 -3.81 -1.80
N LEU A 175 -10.22 -3.23 -2.00
CA LEU A 175 -11.11 -2.80 -0.92
C LEU A 175 -12.24 -3.81 -0.65
N GLY A 176 -12.31 -4.92 -1.37
CA GLY A 176 -13.41 -5.87 -1.32
C GLY A 176 -13.55 -6.63 -0.01
N ILE A 177 -12.54 -6.56 0.88
CA ILE A 177 -12.65 -7.12 2.23
C ILE A 177 -13.57 -6.30 3.15
N PHE A 178 -13.85 -5.05 2.78
CA PHE A 178 -14.64 -4.10 3.56
C PHE A 178 -16.07 -3.92 3.02
N VAL A 179 -16.47 -4.69 2.00
CA VAL A 179 -17.75 -4.58 1.30
C VAL A 179 -18.57 -5.84 1.47
#